data_dc90bf6dcf0cc0c4506dbfd80852d5ee
#
_entry.id   dc90bf6dcf0cc0c4506dbfd80852d5ee
#
_cell.length_a   1.000
_cell.length_b   1.000
_cell.length_c   1.000
_cell.angle_alpha   90.00
_cell.angle_beta   90.00
_cell.angle_gamma   90.00
#
_symmetry.space_group_name_H-M   'P 1'
#
loop_
_entity.id
_entity.type
_entity.pdbx_description
1 polymer ?
#
loop_
_entity_poly.entity_id
_entity_poly.type
_entity_poly.pdbx_seq_one_letter_code
_entity_poly.pdbx_strand_id
1 'polypeptide(L)'
;MSAPAIQWYPGHIAKAEQQLTQHLSKVDLVIEVRDARIPMATGHPHLQRWIKGKQHLLVINRRDMVSAQARQAWDEWFRSQGQTPWWCDAKAGTGVKQVQQAAIRAGDQLNDRRRKRGMRPRPVRALTLGFPNVGK
;
A
#
# COMPACT_ATOMS: atom_id res chain seq x y z
N MET A 1 12.60 0.02 35.68
CA MET A 1 12.62 1.14 34.74
C MET A 1 12.62 0.58 33.33
N SER A 2 11.54 0.74 32.61
CA SER A 2 11.53 0.33 31.21
C SER A 2 12.54 1.18 30.42
N ALA A 3 13.34 0.55 29.58
CA ALA A 3 14.19 1.28 28.67
C ALA A 3 13.32 2.26 27.89
N PRO A 4 13.73 3.53 27.76
CA PRO A 4 12.98 4.45 26.91
C PRO A 4 12.86 3.86 25.51
N ALA A 5 11.68 3.91 24.94
CA ALA A 5 11.50 3.56 23.54
C ALA A 5 12.56 4.31 22.74
N ILE A 6 13.29 3.59 21.90
CA ILE A 6 14.31 4.22 21.07
C ILE A 6 13.57 5.19 20.15
N GLN A 7 13.64 6.45 20.50
CA GLN A 7 13.11 7.50 19.66
C GLN A 7 14.19 7.90 18.66
N TRP A 8 14.11 7.27 17.49
CA TRP A 8 15.01 7.57 16.40
C TRP A 8 14.70 8.97 15.86
N TYR A 9 15.53 9.95 16.27
CA TYR A 9 15.52 11.28 15.68
C TYR A 9 14.11 11.86 15.45
N PRO A 10 13.40 12.30 16.49
CA PRO A 10 12.02 12.80 16.34
C PRO A 10 11.88 13.87 15.24
N GLY A 11 12.88 14.71 15.06
CA GLY A 11 12.90 15.71 14.01
C GLY A 11 12.96 15.11 12.61
N HIS A 12 13.71 14.03 12.42
CA HIS A 12 13.80 13.33 11.14
C HIS A 12 12.50 12.59 10.81
N ILE A 13 11.88 11.97 11.81
CA ILE A 13 10.60 11.30 11.66
C ILE A 13 9.51 12.31 11.30
N ALA A 14 9.43 13.42 12.02
CA ALA A 14 8.47 14.48 11.75
C ALA A 14 8.64 15.06 10.34
N LYS A 15 9.89 15.26 9.91
CA LYS A 15 10.19 15.75 8.56
C LYS A 15 9.80 14.73 7.50
N ALA A 16 10.07 13.44 7.72
CA ALA A 16 9.70 12.38 6.81
C ALA A 16 8.18 12.26 6.69
N GLU A 17 7.45 12.33 7.80
CA GLU A 17 5.99 12.34 7.80
C GLU A 17 5.42 13.56 7.06
N GLN A 18 6.01 14.72 7.26
CA GLN A 18 5.60 15.94 6.57
C GLN A 18 5.81 15.82 5.06
N GLN A 19 6.97 15.31 4.63
CA GLN A 19 7.26 15.07 3.22
C GLN A 19 6.30 14.06 2.63
N LEU A 20 6.02 12.97 3.34
CA LEU A 20 5.09 11.95 2.91
C LEU A 20 3.68 12.54 2.74
N THR A 21 3.23 13.34 3.69
CA THR A 21 1.93 14.01 3.63
C THR A 21 1.85 14.93 2.41
N GLN A 22 2.92 15.66 2.11
CA GLN A 22 2.99 16.50 0.91
C GLN A 22 2.91 15.68 -0.37
N HIS A 23 3.61 14.56 -0.45
CA HIS A 23 3.53 13.66 -1.61
C HIS A 23 2.14 13.04 -1.74
N LEU A 24 1.57 12.60 -0.63
CA LEU A 24 0.23 12.01 -0.62
C LEU A 24 -0.85 12.98 -1.09
N SER A 25 -0.71 14.27 -0.80
CA SER A 25 -1.69 15.27 -1.26
C SER A 25 -1.79 15.38 -2.79
N LYS A 26 -0.77 14.93 -3.49
CA LYS A 26 -0.66 15.04 -4.96
C LYS A 26 -1.04 13.77 -5.69
N VAL A 27 -1.32 12.68 -4.98
CA VAL A 27 -1.62 11.39 -5.59
C VAL A 27 -3.06 10.97 -5.38
N ASP A 28 -3.55 10.15 -6.27
CA ASP A 28 -4.92 9.65 -6.27
C ASP A 28 -5.00 8.21 -5.77
N LEU A 29 -3.94 7.44 -5.96
CA LEU A 29 -3.85 6.03 -5.63
C LEU A 29 -2.59 5.77 -4.82
N VAL A 30 -2.74 5.02 -3.73
CA VAL A 30 -1.62 4.56 -2.91
C VAL A 30 -1.50 3.05 -3.05
N ILE A 31 -0.32 2.60 -3.43
CA ILE A 31 0.03 1.18 -3.50
C ILE A 31 0.92 0.88 -2.30
N GLU A 32 0.35 0.22 -1.30
CA GLU A 32 1.07 -0.19 -0.11
C GLU A 32 1.71 -1.55 -0.34
N VAL A 33 3.02 -1.66 -0.17
CA VAL A 33 3.76 -2.92 -0.33
C VAL A 33 4.20 -3.43 1.04
N ARG A 34 3.83 -4.66 1.35
CA ARG A 34 4.24 -5.37 2.56
C ARG A 34 5.02 -6.62 2.19
N ASP A 35 5.72 -7.17 3.17
CA ASP A 35 6.47 -8.42 3.03
C ASP A 35 5.61 -9.60 3.50
N ALA A 36 5.48 -10.61 2.65
CA ALA A 36 4.65 -11.80 2.95
C ALA A 36 5.13 -12.57 4.18
N ARG A 37 6.42 -12.47 4.52
CA ARG A 37 6.98 -13.13 5.70
C ARG A 37 6.53 -12.48 7.00
N ILE A 38 6.30 -11.16 6.98
CA ILE A 38 5.92 -10.36 8.15
C ILE A 38 4.89 -9.30 7.75
N PRO A 39 3.70 -9.70 7.27
CA PRO A 39 2.76 -8.75 6.67
C PRO A 39 2.20 -7.73 7.66
N MET A 40 2.11 -8.05 8.94
CA MET A 40 1.65 -7.10 9.96
C MET A 40 2.75 -6.11 10.34
N ALA A 41 3.99 -6.59 10.52
CA ALA A 41 5.11 -5.75 10.90
C ALA A 41 5.53 -4.77 9.81
N THR A 42 5.25 -5.08 8.55
CA THR A 42 5.57 -4.19 7.42
C THR A 42 4.42 -3.25 7.04
N GLY A 43 3.33 -3.24 7.81
CA GLY A 43 2.26 -2.26 7.68
C GLY A 43 2.48 -1.07 8.60
N HIS A 44 2.32 0.16 8.07
CA HIS A 44 2.44 1.35 8.91
C HIS A 44 1.14 1.62 9.67
N PRO A 45 1.20 1.83 11.00
CA PRO A 45 -0.02 1.96 11.82
C PRO A 45 -0.85 3.21 11.49
N HIS A 46 -0.23 4.26 10.98
CA HIS A 46 -0.91 5.52 10.67
C HIS A 46 -1.29 5.67 9.19
N LEU A 47 -1.01 4.67 8.36
CA LEU A 47 -1.23 4.78 6.92
C LEU A 47 -2.70 5.04 6.57
N GLN A 48 -3.63 4.35 7.22
CA GLN A 48 -5.07 4.50 6.96
C GLN A 48 -5.53 5.95 7.17
N ARG A 49 -4.99 6.62 8.16
CA ARG A 49 -5.28 8.04 8.42
C ARG A 49 -4.75 8.95 7.32
N TRP A 50 -3.56 8.66 6.84
CA TRP A 50 -2.90 9.49 5.81
C TRP A 50 -3.51 9.32 4.43
N ILE A 51 -4.06 8.15 4.12
CA ILE A 51 -4.62 7.84 2.80
C ILE A 51 -6.13 8.00 2.73
N LYS A 52 -6.75 8.56 3.77
CA LYS A 52 -8.19 8.76 3.81
C LYS A 52 -8.67 9.54 2.58
N GLY A 53 -9.68 9.01 1.90
CA GLY A 53 -10.23 9.62 0.69
C GLY A 53 -9.49 9.26 -0.60
N LYS A 54 -8.43 8.45 -0.52
CA LYS A 54 -7.68 7.98 -1.69
C LYS A 54 -7.98 6.51 -1.98
N GLN A 55 -7.75 6.09 -3.20
CA GLN A 55 -7.75 4.67 -3.53
C GLN A 55 -6.51 4.01 -2.93
N HIS A 56 -6.68 2.80 -2.43
CA HIS A 56 -5.63 2.05 -1.77
C HIS A 56 -5.57 0.62 -2.31
N LEU A 57 -4.38 0.20 -2.74
CA LEU A 57 -4.10 -1.19 -3.07
C LEU A 57 -3.11 -1.75 -2.06
N LEU A 58 -3.46 -2.87 -1.45
CA LEU A 58 -2.57 -3.61 -0.56
C LEU A 58 -1.87 -4.70 -1.37
N VAL A 59 -0.56 -4.58 -1.53
CA VAL A 59 0.28 -5.55 -2.24
C VAL A 59 1.17 -6.25 -1.22
N ILE A 60 1.16 -7.58 -1.24
CA ILE A 60 2.02 -8.38 -0.39
C ILE A 60 3.03 -9.08 -1.27
N ASN A 61 4.26 -8.59 -1.24
CA ASN A 61 5.36 -9.09 -2.05
C ASN A 61 6.08 -10.26 -1.37
N ARG A 62 6.92 -10.95 -2.11
CA ARG A 62 7.68 -12.12 -1.66
C ARG A 62 6.79 -13.31 -1.31
N ARG A 63 5.73 -13.51 -2.08
CA ARG A 63 4.80 -14.64 -1.88
C ARG A 63 5.48 -15.99 -1.97
N ASP A 64 6.59 -16.08 -2.69
CA ASP A 64 7.42 -17.27 -2.83
C ASP A 64 8.12 -17.67 -1.53
N MET A 65 8.27 -16.74 -0.59
CA MET A 65 8.96 -16.94 0.69
C MET A 65 8.05 -17.55 1.78
N VAL A 66 6.78 -17.75 1.49
CA VAL A 66 5.82 -18.34 2.43
C VAL A 66 5.08 -19.49 1.77
N SER A 67 4.60 -20.44 2.59
CA SER A 67 3.82 -21.56 2.08
C SER A 67 2.48 -21.08 1.51
N ALA A 68 1.91 -21.87 0.59
CA ALA A 68 0.57 -21.60 0.07
C ALA A 68 -0.48 -21.58 1.19
N GLN A 69 -0.31 -22.43 2.19
CA GLN A 69 -1.20 -22.50 3.33
C GLN A 69 -1.13 -21.23 4.19
N ALA A 70 0.07 -20.74 4.49
CA ALA A 70 0.24 -19.50 5.23
C ALA A 70 -0.33 -18.31 4.46
N ARG A 71 -0.07 -18.25 3.15
CA ARG A 71 -0.61 -17.21 2.27
C ARG A 71 -2.13 -17.19 2.28
N GLN A 72 -2.76 -18.36 2.19
CA GLN A 72 -4.21 -18.46 2.21
C GLN A 72 -4.78 -17.99 3.54
N ALA A 73 -4.16 -18.37 4.65
CA ALA A 73 -4.60 -17.95 5.98
C ALA A 73 -4.54 -16.43 6.14
N TRP A 74 -3.45 -15.81 5.69
CA TRP A 74 -3.33 -14.36 5.69
C TRP A 74 -4.32 -13.68 4.74
N ASP A 75 -4.53 -14.25 3.57
CA ASP A 75 -5.50 -13.73 2.60
C ASP A 75 -6.90 -13.67 3.21
N GLU A 76 -7.34 -14.75 3.82
CA GLU A 76 -8.64 -14.84 4.50
C GLU A 76 -8.72 -13.83 5.64
N TRP A 77 -7.66 -13.67 6.43
CA TRP A 77 -7.63 -12.71 7.53
C TRP A 77 -7.79 -11.27 7.03
N PHE A 78 -7.03 -10.87 6.01
CA PHE A 78 -7.14 -9.53 5.44
C PHE A 78 -8.53 -9.27 4.86
N ARG A 79 -9.10 -10.25 4.18
CA ARG A 79 -10.47 -10.13 3.65
C ARG A 79 -11.50 -9.98 4.77
N SER A 80 -11.31 -10.65 5.89
CA SER A 80 -12.17 -10.49 7.07
C SER A 80 -12.09 -9.08 7.66
N GLN A 81 -10.98 -8.38 7.43
CA GLN A 81 -10.80 -6.98 7.84
C GLN A 81 -11.25 -5.97 6.77
N GLY A 82 -11.88 -6.44 5.71
CA GLY A 82 -12.35 -5.58 4.62
C GLY A 82 -11.27 -5.19 3.63
N GLN A 83 -10.12 -5.86 3.63
CA GLN A 83 -9.03 -5.60 2.71
C GLN A 83 -8.86 -6.74 1.72
N THR A 84 -8.51 -6.39 0.48
CA THR A 84 -8.20 -7.37 -0.56
C THR A 84 -6.71 -7.34 -0.84
N PRO A 85 -5.92 -8.31 -0.34
CA PRO A 85 -4.49 -8.32 -0.61
C PRO A 85 -4.19 -8.84 -2.02
N TRP A 86 -3.21 -8.25 -2.66
CA TRP A 86 -2.68 -8.68 -3.94
C TRP A 86 -1.30 -9.29 -3.71
N TRP A 87 -1.20 -10.60 -3.89
CA TRP A 87 0.02 -11.34 -3.64
C TRP A 87 0.89 -11.37 -4.88
N CYS A 88 2.17 -11.06 -4.72
CA CYS A 88 3.10 -11.09 -5.83
C CYS A 88 4.51 -11.53 -5.42
N ASP A 89 5.28 -11.91 -6.43
CA ASP A 89 6.72 -12.05 -6.38
C ASP A 89 7.28 -11.10 -7.45
N ALA A 90 7.59 -9.88 -7.03
CA ALA A 90 8.00 -8.83 -7.96
C ALA A 90 9.29 -9.18 -8.70
N LYS A 91 10.20 -9.92 -8.06
CA LYS A 91 11.47 -10.32 -8.66
C LYS A 91 11.25 -11.29 -9.83
N ALA A 92 10.36 -12.26 -9.67
CA ALA A 92 10.02 -13.21 -10.72
C ALA A 92 8.92 -12.72 -11.67
N GLY A 93 8.25 -11.62 -11.31
CA GLY A 93 7.13 -11.09 -12.08
C GLY A 93 5.78 -11.74 -11.79
N THR A 94 5.73 -12.70 -10.88
CA THR A 94 4.49 -13.41 -10.56
C THR A 94 3.50 -12.48 -9.84
N GLY A 95 2.28 -12.38 -10.35
CA GLY A 95 1.23 -11.55 -9.75
C GLY A 95 1.35 -10.05 -10.04
N VAL A 96 2.43 -9.59 -10.64
CA VAL A 96 2.65 -8.16 -10.93
C VAL A 96 1.62 -7.64 -11.95
N LYS A 97 1.30 -8.43 -12.94
CA LYS A 97 0.30 -8.06 -13.96
C LYS A 97 -1.08 -7.84 -13.34
N GLN A 98 -1.45 -8.67 -12.38
CA GLN A 98 -2.71 -8.54 -11.65
C GLN A 98 -2.75 -7.25 -10.81
N VAL A 99 -1.64 -6.90 -10.16
CA VAL A 99 -1.52 -5.63 -9.44
C VAL A 99 -1.66 -4.45 -10.41
N GLN A 100 -0.99 -4.52 -11.54
CA GLN A 100 -1.07 -3.48 -12.56
C GLN A 100 -2.50 -3.29 -13.06
N GLN A 101 -3.21 -4.39 -13.34
CA GLN A 101 -4.61 -4.34 -13.77
C GLN A 101 -5.51 -3.77 -12.68
N ALA A 102 -5.26 -4.11 -11.42
CA ALA A 102 -6.00 -3.54 -10.29
C ALA A 102 -5.78 -2.03 -10.17
N ALA A 103 -4.56 -1.57 -10.39
CA ALA A 103 -4.25 -0.14 -10.41
C ALA A 103 -4.97 0.60 -11.54
N ILE A 104 -5.02 0.00 -12.73
CA ILE A 104 -5.72 0.56 -13.88
C ILE A 104 -7.23 0.66 -13.58
N ARG A 105 -7.83 -0.37 -13.01
CA ARG A 105 -9.25 -0.36 -12.63
C ARG A 105 -9.55 0.72 -11.60
N ALA A 106 -8.68 0.88 -10.60
CA ALA A 106 -8.83 1.94 -9.61
C ALA A 106 -8.78 3.33 -10.26
N GLY A 107 -7.89 3.52 -11.23
CA GLY A 107 -7.80 4.75 -11.99
C GLY A 107 -9.03 5.04 -12.83
N ASP A 108 -9.58 4.02 -13.48
CA ASP A 108 -10.80 4.13 -14.27
C ASP A 108 -11.99 4.53 -13.38
N GLN A 109 -12.12 3.94 -12.20
CA GLN A 109 -13.16 4.30 -11.25
C GLN A 109 -13.05 5.76 -10.80
N LEU A 110 -11.84 6.24 -10.54
CA LEU A 110 -11.61 7.65 -10.19
C LEU A 110 -12.04 8.58 -11.32
N ASN A 111 -11.69 8.27 -12.56
CA ASN A 111 -12.08 9.08 -13.70
C ASN A 111 -13.58 9.02 -13.99
N ASP A 112 -14.23 7.89 -13.74
CA ASP A 112 -15.69 7.79 -13.85
C ASP A 112 -16.39 8.71 -12.84
N ARG A 113 -15.89 8.77 -11.60
CA ARG A 113 -16.40 9.71 -10.60
C ARG A 113 -16.19 11.15 -11.02
N ARG A 114 -15.04 11.48 -11.62
CA ARG A 114 -14.76 12.81 -12.14
C ARG A 114 -15.75 13.19 -13.24
N ARG A 115 -16.00 12.29 -14.20
CA ARG A 115 -16.96 12.53 -15.29
C ARG A 115 -18.37 12.78 -14.74
N LYS A 116 -18.80 12.02 -13.74
CA LYS A 116 -20.10 12.20 -13.09
C LYS A 116 -20.25 13.54 -12.41
N ARG A 117 -19.15 14.17 -12.02
CA ARG A 117 -19.12 15.51 -11.42
C ARG A 117 -18.87 16.61 -12.46
N GLY A 118 -18.89 16.29 -13.75
CA GLY A 118 -18.63 17.25 -14.83
C GLY A 118 -17.16 17.61 -14.98
N MET A 119 -16.26 16.87 -14.35
CA MET A 119 -14.82 17.10 -14.44
C MET A 119 -14.21 16.27 -15.56
N ARG A 120 -13.13 16.77 -16.15
CA ARG A 120 -12.39 16.02 -17.17
C ARG A 120 -11.62 14.88 -16.55
N PRO A 121 -11.56 13.70 -17.23
CA PRO A 121 -10.64 12.66 -16.84
C PRO A 121 -9.19 13.15 -16.93
N ARG A 122 -8.35 12.62 -16.04
CA ARG A 122 -6.91 12.92 -16.05
C ARG A 122 -6.10 11.67 -15.76
N PRO A 123 -4.80 11.64 -16.10
CA PRO A 123 -3.94 10.55 -15.67
C PRO A 123 -3.95 10.43 -14.16
N VAL A 124 -4.07 9.20 -13.68
CA VAL A 124 -4.07 8.90 -12.24
C VAL A 124 -2.63 8.84 -11.75
N ARG A 125 -2.36 9.55 -10.67
CA ARG A 125 -1.06 9.56 -10.02
C ARG A 125 -1.06 8.54 -8.90
N ALA A 126 -0.12 7.61 -8.94
CA ALA A 126 0.03 6.57 -7.93
C ALA A 126 1.35 6.75 -7.18
N LEU A 127 1.32 6.47 -5.90
CA LEU A 127 2.50 6.43 -5.05
C LEU A 127 2.65 5.04 -4.44
N THR A 128 3.83 4.45 -4.58
CA THR A 128 4.16 3.17 -3.96
C THR A 128 4.86 3.42 -2.63
N LEU A 129 4.29 2.88 -1.57
CA LEU A 129 4.79 3.01 -0.20
C LEU A 129 5.16 1.66 0.36
N GLY A 130 6.16 1.63 1.22
CA GLY A 130 6.55 0.42 1.95
C GLY A 130 7.76 0.66 2.81
N PHE A 131 7.97 -0.22 3.77
CA PHE A 131 9.22 -0.23 4.53
C PHE A 131 10.40 -0.56 3.63
N PRO A 132 11.65 -0.27 4.05
CA PRO A 132 12.83 -0.69 3.30
C PRO A 132 12.85 -2.21 3.06
N ASN A 133 13.33 -2.62 1.89
CA ASN A 133 13.54 -4.02 1.51
C ASN A 133 12.27 -4.87 1.34
N VAL A 134 11.09 -4.25 1.20
CA VAL A 134 9.87 -5.00 0.85
C VAL A 134 9.69 -5.18 -0.67
N GLY A 135 10.51 -4.53 -1.48
CA GLY A 135 10.48 -4.66 -2.94
C GLY A 135 9.49 -3.73 -3.64
N LYS A 136 9.28 -2.56 -3.10
CA LYS A 136 8.39 -1.55 -3.68
C LYS A 136 8.91 -0.96 -5.00
#